data_be0837ed045b88727db89a86ee9feb9a
#
_entry.id   be0837ed045b88727db89a86ee9feb9a
#
_cell.length_a   1.000
_cell.length_b   1.000
_cell.length_c   1.000
_cell.angle_alpha   90.00
_cell.angle_beta   90.00
_cell.angle_gamma   90.00
#
_symmetry.space_group_name_H-M   'P 1'
#
loop_
_entity.id
_entity.type
_entity.pdbx_description
1 polymer ?
#
loop_
_entity_poly.entity_id
_entity_poly.type
_entity_poly.pdbx_seq_one_letter_code
_entity_poly.pdbx_strand_id
1 'polypeptide(L)'
;QNACQHAARYRLSAPGHEMSAHDIAILSRALIRDFPDHYPLYSRKDYTYGGIKQYNRNGLLWKDASVDGIKTGHTASAGYCLAASARRGDQRLISVVMGVQGNRKEGFKRREEYNLALLNYGFRFFETHRLYEGGKAIAQPTLWKGEANTISLGVKDDIVVTIPRGRYGDLKAAMDVPGR
;
A
#
# COMPACT_ATOMS: atom_id res chain seq x y z
N GLN A 1 -16.82 14.38 -3.10
CA GLN A 1 -15.48 14.32 -2.47
C GLN A 1 -15.70 14.00 -0.99
N ASN A 2 -15.58 12.72 -0.61
CA ASN A 2 -15.65 12.33 0.80
C ASN A 2 -14.24 12.44 1.39
N ALA A 3 -13.96 13.58 2.01
CA ALA A 3 -12.72 13.80 2.70
C ALA A 3 -12.77 13.19 4.11
N CYS A 4 -11.86 12.29 4.41
CA CYS A 4 -11.65 11.83 5.77
C CYS A 4 -10.73 12.82 6.48
N GLN A 5 -11.25 13.52 7.46
CA GLN A 5 -10.43 14.39 8.29
C GLN A 5 -9.45 13.54 9.09
N HIS A 6 -8.20 13.52 8.67
CA HIS A 6 -7.11 13.01 9.48
C HIS A 6 -6.66 14.11 10.40
N ALA A 7 -6.97 13.95 11.66
CA ALA A 7 -6.54 14.89 12.68
C ALA A 7 -5.01 15.02 12.66
N ALA A 8 -4.55 16.20 12.34
CA ALA A 8 -3.21 16.64 12.58
C ALA A 8 -2.80 16.38 14.05
N ARG A 9 -1.56 16.68 14.38
CA ARG A 9 -0.82 16.52 15.64
C ARG A 9 -1.63 16.38 16.96
N TYR A 10 -2.89 16.85 17.02
CA TYR A 10 -3.72 16.85 18.23
C TYR A 10 -5.03 16.06 18.13
N ARG A 11 -5.25 15.25 17.08
CA ARG A 11 -6.49 14.50 16.86
C ARG A 11 -7.78 15.35 16.80
N LEU A 12 -7.67 16.64 16.58
CA LEU A 12 -8.80 17.56 16.48
C LEU A 12 -9.11 17.85 15.02
N SER A 13 -10.39 17.91 14.69
CA SER A 13 -10.85 18.41 13.40
C SER A 13 -10.45 19.86 13.24
N ALA A 14 -9.78 20.20 12.14
CA ALA A 14 -9.42 21.56 11.79
C ALA A 14 -10.03 21.92 10.42
N PRO A 15 -10.44 23.17 10.20
CA PRO A 15 -10.90 23.62 8.89
C PRO A 15 -9.84 23.38 7.81
N GLY A 16 -10.25 22.84 6.65
CA GLY A 16 -9.34 22.57 5.53
C GLY A 16 -8.44 21.35 5.71
N HIS A 17 -8.56 20.59 6.80
CA HIS A 17 -7.82 19.35 6.98
C HIS A 17 -8.56 18.19 6.31
N GLU A 18 -8.38 18.06 5.02
CA GLU A 18 -9.05 17.07 4.18
C GLU A 18 -8.04 16.25 3.39
N MET A 19 -8.32 14.95 3.21
CA MET A 19 -7.53 14.05 2.37
C MET A 19 -8.45 13.15 1.56
N SER A 20 -8.08 12.86 0.33
CA SER A 20 -8.78 11.87 -0.48
C SER A 20 -8.35 10.44 -0.14
N ALA A 21 -9.12 9.44 -0.56
CA ALA A 21 -8.72 8.03 -0.44
C ALA A 21 -7.42 7.74 -1.19
N HIS A 22 -7.20 8.43 -2.31
CA HIS A 22 -5.97 8.35 -3.09
C HIS A 22 -4.75 8.86 -2.31
N ASP A 23 -4.86 10.02 -1.65
CA ASP A 23 -3.77 10.57 -0.84
C ASP A 23 -3.41 9.65 0.32
N ILE A 24 -4.42 9.07 0.98
CA ILE A 24 -4.23 8.08 2.04
C ILE A 24 -3.51 6.83 1.50
N ALA A 25 -3.84 6.38 0.29
CA ALA A 25 -3.16 5.24 -0.33
C ALA A 25 -1.69 5.55 -0.65
N ILE A 26 -1.40 6.76 -1.16
CA ILE A 26 -0.02 7.23 -1.40
C ILE A 26 0.77 7.27 -0.08
N LEU A 27 0.20 7.88 0.95
CA LEU A 27 0.82 7.96 2.27
C LEU A 27 1.06 6.57 2.86
N SER A 28 0.09 5.67 2.73
CA SER A 28 0.19 4.27 3.19
C SER A 28 1.32 3.52 2.47
N ARG A 29 1.46 3.72 1.16
CA ARG A 29 2.55 3.14 0.37
C ARG A 29 3.91 3.68 0.80
N ALA A 30 4.03 4.99 1.03
CA ALA A 30 5.25 5.62 1.52
C ALA A 30 5.62 5.07 2.92
N LEU A 31 4.66 4.95 3.83
CA LEU A 31 4.86 4.38 5.16
C LEU A 31 5.45 2.96 5.10
N ILE A 32 4.92 2.10 4.22
CA ILE A 32 5.39 0.73 4.06
C ILE A 32 6.81 0.69 3.48
N ARG A 33 7.10 1.54 2.50
CA ARG A 33 8.37 1.59 1.79
C ARG A 33 9.49 2.22 2.63
N ASP A 34 9.19 3.36 3.26
CA ASP A 34 10.20 4.21 3.88
C ASP A 34 10.45 3.86 5.35
N PHE A 35 9.52 3.12 5.98
CA PHE A 35 9.60 2.73 7.39
C PHE A 35 9.35 1.23 7.61
N PRO A 36 10.06 0.33 6.89
CA PRO A 36 9.83 -1.11 6.95
C PRO A 36 10.03 -1.68 8.36
N ASP A 37 10.97 -1.15 9.15
CA ASP A 37 11.26 -1.61 10.51
C ASP A 37 10.15 -1.25 11.52
N HIS A 38 9.40 -0.18 11.26
CA HIS A 38 8.30 0.27 12.11
C HIS A 38 6.94 -0.28 11.64
N TYR A 39 6.82 -0.63 10.37
CA TYR A 39 5.56 -1.07 9.78
C TYR A 39 4.94 -2.28 10.49
N PRO A 40 5.71 -3.30 10.98
CA PRO A 40 5.15 -4.44 11.71
C PRO A 40 4.33 -4.08 12.96
N LEU A 41 4.50 -2.88 13.51
CA LEU A 41 3.69 -2.40 14.64
C LEU A 41 2.20 -2.31 14.29
N TYR A 42 1.85 -2.07 13.03
CA TYR A 42 0.46 -1.97 12.57
C TYR A 42 -0.26 -3.32 12.52
N SER A 43 0.47 -4.42 12.45
CA SER A 43 -0.07 -5.78 12.47
C SER A 43 -0.29 -6.33 13.88
N ARG A 44 0.19 -5.64 14.92
CA ARG A 44 0.00 -6.07 16.30
C ARG A 44 -1.48 -6.08 16.66
N LYS A 45 -1.98 -7.21 17.12
CA LYS A 45 -3.40 -7.40 17.47
C LYS A 45 -3.76 -6.75 18.79
N ASP A 46 -2.83 -6.73 19.72
CA ASP A 46 -3.01 -6.11 21.03
C ASP A 46 -1.72 -5.50 21.58
N TYR A 47 -1.87 -4.66 22.59
CA TYR A 47 -0.78 -4.03 23.31
C TYR A 47 -1.19 -3.77 24.76
N THR A 48 -0.32 -4.12 25.70
CA THR A 48 -0.55 -3.88 27.12
C THR A 48 0.34 -2.74 27.61
N TYR A 49 -0.28 -1.74 28.21
CA TYR A 49 0.42 -0.60 28.82
C TYR A 49 -0.20 -0.29 30.19
N GLY A 50 0.63 -0.12 31.23
CA GLY A 50 0.16 0.14 32.58
C GLY A 50 -0.80 -0.94 33.12
N GLY A 51 -0.61 -2.22 32.74
CA GLY A 51 -1.50 -3.32 33.12
C GLY A 51 -2.82 -3.38 32.33
N ILE A 52 -3.09 -2.43 31.43
CA ILE A 52 -4.32 -2.37 30.64
C ILE A 52 -4.06 -2.93 29.24
N LYS A 53 -4.71 -4.04 28.90
CA LYS A 53 -4.68 -4.64 27.58
C LYS A 53 -5.63 -3.91 26.63
N GLN A 54 -5.11 -3.48 25.49
CA GLN A 54 -5.86 -2.80 24.44
C GLN A 54 -5.78 -3.59 23.14
N TYR A 55 -6.89 -3.70 22.43
CA TYR A 55 -6.95 -4.38 21.14
C TYR A 55 -6.87 -3.40 19.97
N ASN A 56 -6.22 -3.84 18.90
CA ASN A 56 -6.21 -3.09 17.65
C ASN A 56 -7.65 -2.90 17.13
N ARG A 57 -7.97 -1.71 16.66
CA ARG A 57 -9.31 -1.39 16.13
C ARG A 57 -9.50 -1.82 14.68
N ASN A 58 -8.46 -2.35 14.04
CA ASN A 58 -8.54 -2.95 12.71
C ASN A 58 -8.92 -4.42 12.83
N GLY A 59 -10.22 -4.73 12.76
CA GLY A 59 -10.72 -6.09 12.88
C GLY A 59 -10.33 -7.02 11.74
N LEU A 60 -9.82 -6.49 10.61
CA LEU A 60 -9.34 -7.33 9.51
C LEU A 60 -8.14 -8.19 9.91
N LEU A 61 -7.33 -7.76 10.87
CA LEU A 61 -6.20 -8.54 11.40
C LEU A 61 -6.59 -9.92 11.95
N TRP A 62 -7.87 -10.09 12.33
CA TRP A 62 -8.41 -11.38 12.80
C TRP A 62 -9.18 -12.13 11.71
N LYS A 63 -9.64 -11.44 10.67
CA LYS A 63 -10.48 -12.00 9.61
C LYS A 63 -9.68 -12.54 8.43
N ASP A 64 -8.53 -11.94 8.14
CA ASP A 64 -7.67 -12.30 7.02
C ASP A 64 -6.20 -12.24 7.44
N ALA A 65 -5.54 -13.38 7.46
CA ALA A 65 -4.14 -13.52 7.87
C ALA A 65 -3.15 -12.78 6.94
N SER A 66 -3.57 -12.44 5.73
CA SER A 66 -2.76 -11.66 4.79
C SER A 66 -2.74 -10.16 5.11
N VAL A 67 -3.67 -9.68 5.96
CA VAL A 67 -3.76 -8.27 6.36
C VAL A 67 -2.73 -7.96 7.44
N ASP A 68 -1.93 -6.92 7.22
CA ASP A 68 -0.83 -6.52 8.10
C ASP A 68 -0.87 -5.03 8.53
N GLY A 69 -1.95 -4.34 8.26
CA GLY A 69 -2.13 -2.92 8.65
C GLY A 69 -3.43 -2.36 8.12
N ILE A 70 -3.68 -1.06 8.21
CA ILE A 70 -2.78 0.04 8.60
C ILE A 70 -3.44 0.85 9.71
N LYS A 71 -4.50 1.65 9.36
CA LYS A 71 -5.06 2.61 10.31
C LYS A 71 -6.55 2.80 10.17
N THR A 72 -7.22 2.81 11.31
CA THR A 72 -8.64 3.14 11.41
C THR A 72 -8.83 4.62 11.77
N GLY A 73 -9.90 5.23 11.29
CA GLY A 73 -10.32 6.57 11.64
C GLY A 73 -11.82 6.65 11.87
N HIS A 74 -12.25 7.62 12.67
CA HIS A 74 -13.65 7.98 12.83
C HIS A 74 -13.78 9.38 13.41
N THR A 75 -14.58 10.21 12.77
CA THR A 75 -15.13 11.45 13.30
C THR A 75 -16.61 11.53 12.90
N ALA A 76 -17.39 12.40 13.54
CA ALA A 76 -18.80 12.58 13.18
C ALA A 76 -18.97 13.05 11.73
N SER A 77 -18.07 13.91 11.23
CA SER A 77 -18.08 14.42 9.86
C SER A 77 -17.52 13.43 8.83
N ALA A 78 -16.47 12.71 9.18
CA ALA A 78 -15.76 11.82 8.26
C ALA A 78 -16.36 10.39 8.18
N GLY A 79 -17.23 10.02 9.11
CA GLY A 79 -17.71 8.63 9.22
C GLY A 79 -16.60 7.65 9.62
N TYR A 80 -16.86 6.37 9.43
CA TYR A 80 -15.89 5.31 9.73
C TYR A 80 -14.96 5.07 8.54
N CYS A 81 -13.66 5.15 8.79
CA CYS A 81 -12.61 5.02 7.79
C CYS A 81 -11.64 3.90 8.17
N LEU A 82 -11.08 3.26 7.13
CA LEU A 82 -10.02 2.26 7.29
C LEU A 82 -9.13 2.26 6.05
N ALA A 83 -7.85 2.48 6.25
CA ALA A 83 -6.80 2.11 5.32
C ALA A 83 -6.28 0.74 5.73
N ALA A 84 -6.33 -0.23 4.83
CA ALA A 84 -5.85 -1.58 5.06
C ALA A 84 -4.79 -1.97 4.03
N SER A 85 -3.85 -2.81 4.43
CA SER A 85 -2.88 -3.44 3.55
C SER A 85 -2.91 -4.94 3.76
N ALA A 86 -2.75 -5.67 2.67
CA ALA A 86 -2.62 -7.12 2.68
C ALA A 86 -1.51 -7.55 1.73
N ARG A 87 -0.81 -8.64 2.08
CA ARG A 87 0.22 -9.26 1.24
C ARG A 87 -0.06 -10.73 1.04
N ARG A 88 -0.15 -11.14 -0.23
CA ARG A 88 -0.29 -12.55 -0.64
C ARG A 88 0.83 -12.88 -1.63
N GLY A 89 1.80 -13.69 -1.17
CA GLY A 89 3.04 -13.91 -1.93
C GLY A 89 3.81 -12.61 -2.15
N ASP A 90 4.15 -12.32 -3.38
CA ASP A 90 4.88 -11.10 -3.77
C ASP A 90 3.95 -9.90 -4.02
N GLN A 91 2.65 -10.13 -4.10
CA GLN A 91 1.69 -9.06 -4.31
C GLN A 91 1.26 -8.44 -2.99
N ARG A 92 1.40 -7.11 -2.91
CA ARG A 92 0.84 -6.28 -1.83
C ARG A 92 -0.20 -5.32 -2.40
N LEU A 93 -1.34 -5.25 -1.74
CA LEU A 93 -2.40 -4.31 -2.08
C LEU A 93 -2.73 -3.43 -0.87
N ILE A 94 -3.13 -2.20 -1.18
CA ILE A 94 -3.63 -1.24 -0.21
C ILE A 94 -5.07 -0.90 -0.61
N SER A 95 -5.99 -0.95 0.33
CA SER A 95 -7.37 -0.50 0.14
C SER A 95 -7.69 0.60 1.14
N VAL A 96 -8.44 1.59 0.69
CA VAL A 96 -8.85 2.73 1.51
C VAL A 96 -10.36 2.92 1.38
N VAL A 97 -11.06 2.76 2.49
CA VAL A 97 -12.49 3.00 2.61
C VAL A 97 -12.72 4.15 3.56
N MET A 98 -13.51 5.11 3.14
CA MET A 98 -13.78 6.34 3.86
C MET A 98 -15.28 6.65 3.86
N GLY A 99 -15.74 7.42 4.85
CA GLY A 99 -17.09 7.96 4.85
C GLY A 99 -18.20 6.95 5.16
N VAL A 100 -17.89 5.79 5.72
CA VAL A 100 -18.92 4.79 6.02
C VAL A 100 -19.82 5.31 7.14
N GLN A 101 -21.12 5.39 6.86
CA GLN A 101 -22.14 5.82 7.81
C GLN A 101 -22.74 4.64 8.58
N GLY A 102 -23.28 4.93 9.75
CA GLY A 102 -23.97 3.96 10.61
C GLY A 102 -23.64 4.15 12.09
N ASN A 103 -24.26 3.36 12.92
CA ASN A 103 -23.88 3.29 14.33
C ASN A 103 -22.48 2.64 14.50
N ARG A 104 -21.94 2.66 15.72
CA ARG A 104 -20.59 2.15 16.00
C ARG A 104 -20.37 0.71 15.53
N LYS A 105 -21.32 -0.18 15.77
CA LYS A 105 -21.22 -1.60 15.40
C LYS A 105 -21.26 -1.79 13.88
N GLU A 106 -22.19 -1.13 13.22
CA GLU A 106 -22.35 -1.18 11.77
C GLU A 106 -21.18 -0.53 11.03
N GLY A 107 -20.76 0.65 11.46
CA GLY A 107 -19.65 1.36 10.84
C GLY A 107 -18.33 0.58 10.91
N PHE A 108 -18.04 -0.08 12.04
CA PHE A 108 -16.88 -0.97 12.15
C PHE A 108 -16.99 -2.16 11.21
N LYS A 109 -18.14 -2.83 11.18
CA LYS A 109 -18.39 -4.00 10.34
C LYS A 109 -18.28 -3.63 8.85
N ARG A 110 -19.01 -2.60 8.40
CA ARG A 110 -19.06 -2.20 6.98
C ARG A 110 -17.72 -1.74 6.42
N ARG A 111 -16.95 -0.91 7.17
CA ARG A 111 -15.61 -0.49 6.70
C ARG A 111 -14.66 -1.67 6.51
N GLU A 112 -14.76 -2.70 7.35
CA GLU A 112 -13.97 -3.93 7.23
C GLU A 112 -14.43 -4.78 6.04
N GLU A 113 -15.74 -4.96 5.87
CA GLU A 113 -16.32 -5.71 4.76
C GLU A 113 -15.97 -5.08 3.41
N TYR A 114 -16.07 -3.76 3.29
CA TYR A 114 -15.73 -3.05 2.06
C TYR A 114 -14.24 -3.14 1.73
N ASN A 115 -13.36 -2.99 2.73
CA ASN A 115 -11.92 -3.18 2.52
C ASN A 115 -11.61 -4.61 2.09
N LEU A 116 -12.21 -5.61 2.74
CA LEU A 116 -11.99 -7.02 2.39
C LEU A 116 -12.48 -7.32 0.97
N ALA A 117 -13.61 -6.76 0.57
CA ALA A 117 -14.13 -6.90 -0.79
C ALA A 117 -13.17 -6.28 -1.82
N LEU A 118 -12.63 -5.08 -1.56
CA LEU A 118 -11.64 -4.42 -2.42
C LEU A 118 -10.33 -5.22 -2.52
N LEU A 119 -9.80 -5.70 -1.41
CA LEU A 119 -8.60 -6.51 -1.38
C LEU A 119 -8.80 -7.82 -2.16
N ASN A 120 -9.91 -8.51 -1.92
CA ASN A 120 -10.23 -9.75 -2.64
C ASN A 120 -10.44 -9.51 -4.14
N TYR A 121 -11.09 -8.41 -4.53
CA TYR A 121 -11.19 -7.99 -5.92
C TYR A 121 -9.78 -7.80 -6.53
N GLY A 122 -8.94 -7.03 -5.86
CA GLY A 122 -7.58 -6.79 -6.34
C GLY A 122 -6.76 -8.07 -6.51
N PHE A 123 -6.74 -8.94 -5.51
CA PHE A 123 -6.00 -10.22 -5.60
C PHE A 123 -6.60 -11.20 -6.60
N ARG A 124 -7.91 -11.12 -6.89
CA ARG A 124 -8.56 -11.98 -7.87
C ARG A 124 -8.26 -11.55 -9.30
N PHE A 125 -8.30 -10.26 -9.57
CA PHE A 125 -8.27 -9.73 -10.94
C PHE A 125 -6.93 -9.14 -11.36
N PHE A 126 -6.00 -8.96 -10.43
CA PHE A 126 -4.68 -8.41 -10.71
C PHE A 126 -3.59 -9.34 -10.22
N GLU A 127 -2.44 -9.26 -10.85
CA GLU A 127 -1.22 -9.97 -10.49
C GLU A 127 -0.02 -9.05 -10.56
N THR A 128 0.99 -9.32 -9.75
CA THR A 128 2.19 -8.51 -9.66
C THR A 128 3.38 -9.31 -10.14
N HIS A 129 4.15 -8.75 -11.05
CA HIS A 129 5.34 -9.37 -11.62
C HIS A 129 6.55 -8.47 -11.43
N ARG A 130 7.67 -9.06 -11.00
CA ARG A 130 8.97 -8.42 -11.04
C ARG A 130 9.55 -8.60 -12.43
N LEU A 131 9.68 -7.50 -13.18
CA LEU A 131 10.20 -7.50 -14.54
C LEU A 131 11.73 -7.51 -14.57
N TYR A 132 12.34 -6.70 -13.71
CA TYR A 132 13.79 -6.61 -13.59
C TYR A 132 14.19 -6.55 -12.12
N GLU A 133 15.29 -7.22 -11.83
CA GLU A 133 15.89 -7.24 -10.50
C GLU A 133 16.92 -6.09 -10.39
N GLY A 134 16.81 -5.33 -9.32
CA GLY A 134 17.73 -4.25 -9.02
C GLY A 134 19.17 -4.72 -8.91
N GLY A 135 20.10 -3.91 -9.41
CA GLY A 135 21.54 -4.22 -9.40
C GLY A 135 22.00 -5.27 -10.42
N LYS A 136 21.08 -5.87 -11.20
CA LYS A 136 21.46 -6.80 -12.28
C LYS A 136 21.58 -6.10 -13.62
N ALA A 137 22.57 -6.49 -14.40
CA ALA A 137 22.75 -5.99 -15.77
C ALA A 137 21.61 -6.52 -16.66
N ILE A 138 20.96 -5.61 -17.39
CA ILE A 138 19.92 -5.89 -18.39
C ILE A 138 20.51 -5.87 -19.78
N ALA A 139 21.50 -4.99 -20.03
CA ALA A 139 22.18 -4.84 -21.31
C ALA A 139 23.66 -4.53 -21.10
N GLN A 140 24.49 -4.87 -22.10
CA GLN A 140 25.92 -4.57 -22.10
C GLN A 140 26.31 -3.95 -23.44
N PRO A 141 25.95 -2.67 -23.70
CA PRO A 141 26.34 -1.99 -24.92
C PRO A 141 27.85 -1.75 -24.98
N THR A 142 28.36 -1.68 -26.20
CA THR A 142 29.76 -1.35 -26.46
C THR A 142 30.05 0.11 -26.08
N LEU A 143 31.14 0.32 -25.38
CA LEU A 143 31.60 1.64 -24.97
C LEU A 143 32.68 2.13 -25.95
N TRP A 144 32.38 3.18 -26.70
CA TRP A 144 33.34 3.78 -27.61
C TRP A 144 34.30 4.73 -26.90
N LYS A 145 35.60 4.54 -27.11
CA LYS A 145 36.67 5.34 -26.49
C LYS A 145 36.71 5.31 -24.96
N GLY A 146 36.17 4.27 -24.35
CA GLY A 146 36.31 4.02 -22.92
C GLY A 146 37.50 3.11 -22.62
N GLU A 147 37.91 3.05 -21.36
CA GLU A 147 38.92 2.08 -20.88
C GLU A 147 38.42 0.64 -20.96
N ALA A 148 37.10 0.44 -20.86
CA ALA A 148 36.45 -0.85 -21.03
C ALA A 148 35.71 -0.94 -22.36
N ASN A 149 35.61 -2.16 -22.91
CA ASN A 149 34.92 -2.39 -24.20
C ASN A 149 33.39 -2.35 -24.08
N THR A 150 32.86 -2.61 -22.91
CA THR A 150 31.41 -2.65 -22.65
C THR A 150 31.10 -2.01 -21.30
N ILE A 151 29.86 -1.52 -21.15
CA ILE A 151 29.32 -1.02 -19.90
C ILE A 151 28.08 -1.83 -19.54
N SER A 152 27.96 -2.27 -18.27
CA SER A 152 26.77 -2.94 -17.78
C SER A 152 25.71 -1.92 -17.41
N LEU A 153 24.56 -1.98 -18.08
CA LEU A 153 23.38 -1.15 -17.79
C LEU A 153 22.33 -1.99 -17.09
N GLY A 154 21.77 -1.46 -16.02
CA GLY A 154 20.73 -2.08 -15.23
C GLY A 154 19.89 -1.07 -14.48
N VAL A 155 18.94 -1.56 -13.71
CA VAL A 155 18.13 -0.73 -12.82
C VAL A 155 18.69 -0.78 -11.41
N LYS A 156 18.54 0.32 -10.67
CA LYS A 156 19.02 0.39 -9.28
C LYS A 156 18.17 -0.47 -8.37
N ASP A 157 16.85 -0.38 -8.52
CA ASP A 157 15.85 -1.05 -7.71
C ASP A 157 15.02 -2.00 -8.58
N ASP A 158 14.34 -2.96 -7.96
CA ASP A 158 13.44 -3.87 -8.64
C ASP A 158 12.35 -3.10 -9.41
N ILE A 159 12.15 -3.43 -10.68
CA ILE A 159 11.00 -2.94 -11.43
C ILE A 159 9.86 -3.95 -11.30
N VAL A 160 8.82 -3.54 -10.59
CA VAL A 160 7.65 -4.35 -10.30
C VAL A 160 6.41 -3.69 -10.91
N VAL A 161 5.59 -4.47 -11.62
CA VAL A 161 4.33 -4.00 -12.21
C VAL A 161 3.16 -4.82 -11.73
N THR A 162 2.03 -4.17 -11.52
CA THR A 162 0.75 -4.82 -11.26
C THR A 162 -0.17 -4.63 -12.45
N ILE A 163 -0.66 -5.73 -13.00
CA ILE A 163 -1.44 -5.78 -14.23
C ILE A 163 -2.69 -6.63 -14.05
N PRO A 164 -3.71 -6.49 -14.91
CA PRO A 164 -4.81 -7.43 -14.95
C PRO A 164 -4.31 -8.86 -15.16
N ARG A 165 -4.88 -9.80 -14.41
CA ARG A 165 -4.47 -11.21 -14.45
C ARG A 165 -4.58 -11.79 -15.86
N GLY A 166 -3.53 -12.53 -16.26
CA GLY A 166 -3.45 -13.15 -17.60
C GLY A 166 -3.00 -12.20 -18.71
N ARG A 167 -2.62 -10.96 -18.39
CA ARG A 167 -2.16 -9.98 -19.41
C ARG A 167 -0.64 -9.80 -19.44
N TYR A 168 0.11 -10.72 -18.81
CA TYR A 168 1.58 -10.64 -18.79
C TYR A 168 2.21 -10.63 -20.19
N GLY A 169 1.65 -11.42 -21.12
CA GLY A 169 2.13 -11.47 -22.53
C GLY A 169 1.91 -10.18 -23.32
N ASP A 170 1.08 -9.27 -22.86
CA ASP A 170 0.83 -7.98 -23.52
C ASP A 170 1.84 -6.90 -23.11
N LEU A 171 2.67 -7.18 -22.10
CA LEU A 171 3.70 -6.23 -21.66
C LEU A 171 4.78 -6.07 -22.73
N LYS A 172 5.08 -4.84 -23.00
CA LYS A 172 6.22 -4.45 -23.87
C LYS A 172 7.18 -3.62 -23.04
N ALA A 173 8.43 -4.07 -22.94
CA ALA A 173 9.50 -3.28 -22.35
C ALA A 173 10.37 -2.72 -23.46
N ALA A 174 10.69 -1.43 -23.40
CA ALA A 174 11.67 -0.78 -24.25
C ALA A 174 12.72 -0.13 -23.37
N MET A 175 13.98 -0.26 -23.74
CA MET A 175 15.08 0.44 -23.11
C MET A 175 15.59 1.49 -24.10
N ASP A 176 15.47 2.75 -23.72
CA ASP A 176 16.11 3.85 -24.44
C ASP A 176 17.48 4.09 -23.81
N VAL A 177 18.52 3.79 -24.59
CA VAL A 177 19.89 4.05 -24.18
C VAL A 177 20.32 5.30 -24.95
N PRO A 178 20.71 6.41 -24.28
CA PRO A 178 21.17 7.60 -24.94
C PRO A 178 22.27 7.24 -25.96
N GLY A 179 21.94 7.35 -27.25
CA GLY A 179 22.89 7.28 -28.31
C GLY A 179 23.81 8.51 -28.26
N ARG A 180 24.92 8.48 -29.00
CA ARG A 180 25.89 9.55 -29.10
C ARG A 180 25.28 10.94 -29.29
#